data_80a0a946c8ee47e74d28fb08861c4f72
#
_entry.id   80a0a946c8ee47e74d28fb08861c4f72
#
_cell.length_a   1.000
_cell.length_b   1.000
_cell.length_c   1.000
_cell.angle_alpha   90.00
_cell.angle_beta   90.00
_cell.angle_gamma   90.00
#
_symmetry.space_group_name_H-M   'P 1'
#
loop_
_entity.id
_entity.type
_entity.pdbx_description
1 polymer ?
#
loop_
_entity_poly.entity_id
_entity_poly.type
_entity_poly.pdbx_seq_one_letter_code
_entity_poly.pdbx_strand_id
1 'polypeptide(L)'
;MAAFQEILDVLPGRLQTLDFSAAQELRLRVGQAPAVLENGRERRLSGLVRPGELDGILQRATNYSAHACQSALRQGYVTLPGGHRVGVCGSAVTRNGEMTGFRTVSSLCIRFARDIRLDETALLPSLTESCLILGAPGAGKTTLLRACIRALSNSGERVCVCDDRGEISAMTDEGAQFDLGPQTDVLTGAFKSEGMTLLLRAMSPTWIAADEITARRDLEAMEQISYCGVRLLATAHAKD
;
A
#
# COMPACT_ATOMS: atom_id res chain seq x y z
N MET A 1 6.91 -18.81 11.06
CA MET A 1 5.63 -18.67 10.32
C MET A 1 5.96 -18.74 8.85
N ALA A 2 5.09 -19.32 8.03
CA ALA A 2 5.29 -19.33 6.57
C ALA A 2 5.27 -17.89 6.05
N ALA A 3 6.13 -17.58 5.08
CA ALA A 3 6.11 -16.28 4.44
C ALA A 3 4.73 -16.06 3.80
N PHE A 4 4.12 -14.90 4.05
CA PHE A 4 2.79 -14.52 3.53
C PHE A 4 1.62 -15.35 4.05
N GLN A 5 1.63 -15.69 5.35
CA GLN A 5 0.54 -16.46 5.97
C GLN A 5 -0.81 -15.77 5.76
N GLU A 6 -0.86 -14.46 5.83
CA GLU A 6 -2.05 -13.63 5.65
C GLU A 6 -2.69 -13.80 4.25
N ILE A 7 -1.86 -14.03 3.23
CA ILE A 7 -2.35 -14.35 1.89
C ILE A 7 -2.82 -15.80 1.83
N LEU A 8 -2.06 -16.74 2.40
CA LEU A 8 -2.42 -18.14 2.41
C LEU A 8 -3.78 -18.36 3.06
N ASP A 9 -4.08 -17.65 4.15
CA ASP A 9 -5.34 -17.78 4.89
C ASP A 9 -6.58 -17.37 4.07
N VAL A 10 -6.42 -16.46 3.11
CA VAL A 10 -7.52 -16.07 2.22
C VAL A 10 -7.61 -16.93 0.96
N LEU A 11 -6.58 -17.69 0.60
CA LEU A 11 -6.59 -18.53 -0.59
C LEU A 11 -7.41 -19.81 -0.44
N PRO A 12 -7.92 -20.41 -1.53
CA PRO A 12 -8.49 -21.75 -1.51
C PRO A 12 -7.42 -22.80 -1.19
N GLY A 13 -7.76 -23.87 -0.45
CA GLY A 13 -6.84 -24.85 0.09
C GLY A 13 -5.84 -25.43 -0.91
N ARG A 14 -6.24 -25.61 -2.19
CA ARG A 14 -5.33 -26.08 -3.24
C ARG A 14 -4.18 -25.11 -3.58
N LEU A 15 -4.31 -23.83 -3.23
CA LEU A 15 -3.27 -22.82 -3.44
C LEU A 15 -2.46 -22.55 -2.17
N GLN A 16 -2.97 -22.90 -0.99
CA GLN A 16 -2.30 -22.67 0.30
C GLN A 16 -1.01 -23.49 0.46
N THR A 17 -0.87 -24.59 -0.26
CA THR A 17 0.32 -25.46 -0.18
C THR A 17 1.46 -25.02 -1.11
N LEU A 18 1.27 -23.96 -1.88
CA LEU A 18 2.26 -23.45 -2.82
C LEU A 18 3.23 -22.48 -2.15
N ASP A 19 4.46 -22.50 -2.62
CA ASP A 19 5.46 -21.51 -2.21
C ASP A 19 5.31 -20.22 -3.01
N PHE A 20 5.08 -19.12 -2.31
CA PHE A 20 4.99 -17.76 -2.84
C PHE A 20 6.16 -16.86 -2.40
N SER A 21 7.23 -17.43 -1.86
CA SER A 21 8.36 -16.66 -1.33
C SER A 21 8.98 -15.69 -2.33
N ALA A 22 9.01 -16.04 -3.62
CA ALA A 22 9.48 -15.21 -4.71
C ALA A 22 8.36 -14.44 -5.45
N ALA A 23 7.08 -14.66 -5.09
CA ALA A 23 5.95 -14.09 -5.82
C ALA A 23 5.85 -12.57 -5.64
N GLN A 24 5.62 -11.86 -6.72
CA GLN A 24 5.29 -10.43 -6.77
C GLN A 24 3.77 -10.24 -6.88
N GLU A 25 3.12 -11.07 -7.70
CA GLU A 25 1.67 -11.04 -7.91
C GLU A 25 1.13 -12.47 -8.10
N LEU A 26 -0.08 -12.72 -7.61
CA LEU A 26 -0.90 -13.87 -7.96
C LEU A 26 -2.15 -13.39 -8.68
N ARG A 27 -2.34 -13.82 -9.91
CA ARG A 27 -3.49 -13.45 -10.74
C ARG A 27 -4.45 -14.61 -10.88
N LEU A 28 -5.69 -14.37 -10.52
CA LEU A 28 -6.79 -15.32 -10.56
C LEU A 28 -7.85 -14.80 -11.53
N ARG A 29 -8.10 -15.51 -12.63
CA ARG A 29 -9.11 -15.16 -13.63
C ARG A 29 -10.05 -16.34 -13.82
N VAL A 30 -11.34 -16.13 -13.71
CA VAL A 30 -12.35 -17.18 -13.89
C VAL A 30 -12.15 -17.90 -15.22
N GLY A 31 -12.14 -19.24 -15.16
CA GLY A 31 -11.94 -20.10 -16.33
C GLY A 31 -10.50 -20.20 -16.84
N GLN A 32 -9.55 -19.57 -16.18
CA GLN A 32 -8.12 -19.63 -16.52
C GLN A 32 -7.33 -20.32 -15.41
N ALA A 33 -6.13 -20.81 -15.74
CA ALA A 33 -5.16 -21.26 -14.75
C ALA A 33 -4.69 -20.06 -13.92
N PRO A 34 -4.52 -20.20 -12.58
CA PRO A 34 -3.88 -19.17 -11.78
C PRO A 34 -2.48 -18.87 -12.31
N ALA A 35 -2.05 -17.62 -12.26
CA ALA A 35 -0.73 -17.19 -12.72
C ALA A 35 0.01 -16.43 -11.63
N VAL A 36 1.26 -16.79 -11.38
CA VAL A 36 2.17 -16.12 -10.43
C VAL A 36 3.22 -15.36 -11.22
N LEU A 37 3.39 -14.09 -10.90
CA LEU A 37 4.50 -13.28 -11.40
C LEU A 37 5.67 -13.39 -10.41
N GLU A 38 6.80 -13.92 -10.90
CA GLU A 38 8.05 -14.11 -10.14
C GLU A 38 9.21 -13.57 -10.96
N ASN A 39 9.98 -12.63 -10.41
CA ASN A 39 11.15 -12.04 -11.08
C ASN A 39 10.85 -11.53 -12.51
N GLY A 40 9.68 -10.91 -12.70
CA GLY A 40 9.24 -10.39 -13.99
C GLY A 40 8.74 -11.45 -15.00
N ARG A 41 8.64 -12.73 -14.59
CA ARG A 41 8.15 -13.83 -15.43
C ARG A 41 6.85 -14.39 -14.88
N GLU A 42 5.87 -14.62 -15.75
CA GLU A 42 4.60 -15.23 -15.38
C GLU A 42 4.72 -16.77 -15.46
N ARG A 43 4.37 -17.44 -14.35
CA ARG A 43 4.28 -18.90 -14.26
C ARG A 43 2.82 -19.30 -14.01
N ARG A 44 2.28 -20.17 -14.84
CA ARG A 44 0.93 -20.71 -14.67
C ARG A 44 0.93 -21.91 -13.74
N LEU A 45 -0.09 -21.96 -12.88
CA LEU A 45 -0.33 -23.05 -11.95
C LEU A 45 -1.34 -24.04 -12.53
N SER A 46 -1.48 -25.20 -11.89
CA SER A 46 -2.46 -26.22 -12.30
C SER A 46 -3.90 -25.85 -11.92
N GLY A 47 -4.85 -26.37 -12.69
CA GLY A 47 -6.29 -26.20 -12.45
C GLY A 47 -6.83 -24.86 -12.93
N LEU A 48 -8.16 -24.75 -13.02
CA LEU A 48 -8.86 -23.54 -13.45
C LEU A 48 -9.46 -22.83 -12.24
N VAL A 49 -9.48 -21.51 -12.29
CA VAL A 49 -10.14 -20.66 -11.28
C VAL A 49 -11.66 -20.74 -11.46
N ARG A 50 -12.40 -21.01 -10.39
CA ARG A 50 -13.86 -21.06 -10.35
C ARG A 50 -14.41 -19.75 -9.79
N PRO A 51 -15.63 -19.30 -10.21
CA PRO A 51 -16.22 -18.07 -9.68
C PRO A 51 -16.30 -18.04 -8.16
N GLY A 52 -16.79 -19.11 -7.52
CA GLY A 52 -16.91 -19.19 -6.06
C GLY A 52 -15.58 -19.16 -5.29
N GLU A 53 -14.44 -19.42 -5.94
CA GLU A 53 -13.12 -19.25 -5.31
C GLU A 53 -12.80 -17.76 -5.12
N LEU A 54 -13.15 -16.90 -6.10
CA LEU A 54 -12.95 -15.45 -6.00
C LEU A 54 -13.82 -14.82 -4.91
N ASP A 55 -15.10 -15.21 -4.85
CA ASP A 55 -16.03 -14.77 -3.82
C ASP A 55 -15.53 -15.19 -2.42
N GLY A 56 -15.07 -16.43 -2.28
CA GLY A 56 -14.51 -16.94 -1.02
C GLY A 56 -13.25 -16.20 -0.58
N ILE A 57 -12.38 -15.81 -1.52
CA ILE A 57 -11.20 -14.98 -1.22
C ILE A 57 -11.62 -13.61 -0.71
N LEU A 58 -12.57 -12.94 -1.39
CA LEU A 58 -13.05 -11.63 -0.97
C LEU A 58 -13.74 -11.66 0.40
N GLN A 59 -14.56 -12.67 0.67
CA GLN A 59 -15.20 -12.85 1.96
C GLN A 59 -14.17 -12.98 3.09
N ARG A 60 -13.15 -13.82 2.92
CA ARG A 60 -12.07 -13.97 3.91
C ARG A 60 -11.23 -12.70 4.04
N ALA A 61 -10.88 -12.07 2.92
CA ALA A 61 -10.12 -10.83 2.87
C ALA A 61 -10.81 -9.65 3.58
N THR A 62 -12.13 -9.69 3.73
CA THR A 62 -12.94 -8.69 4.41
C THR A 62 -13.48 -9.18 5.77
N ASN A 63 -12.92 -10.26 6.31
CA ASN A 63 -13.36 -10.89 7.56
C ASN A 63 -14.88 -11.15 7.58
N TYR A 64 -15.45 -11.55 6.46
CA TYR A 64 -16.89 -11.77 6.24
C TYR A 64 -17.75 -10.52 6.52
N SER A 65 -17.16 -9.34 6.57
CA SER A 65 -17.89 -8.08 6.74
C SER A 65 -18.50 -7.62 5.42
N ALA A 66 -19.84 -7.58 5.35
CA ALA A 66 -20.53 -7.08 4.17
C ALA A 66 -20.21 -5.61 3.85
N HIS A 67 -20.03 -4.79 4.88
CA HIS A 67 -19.66 -3.37 4.73
C HIS A 67 -18.22 -3.22 4.19
N ALA A 68 -17.24 -3.94 4.75
CA ALA A 68 -15.85 -3.94 4.28
C ALA A 68 -15.76 -4.47 2.85
N CYS A 69 -16.48 -5.53 2.51
CA CYS A 69 -16.57 -6.06 1.16
C CYS A 69 -17.13 -5.03 0.17
N GLN A 70 -18.22 -4.35 0.53
CA GLN A 70 -18.81 -3.30 -0.30
C GLN A 70 -17.85 -2.11 -0.50
N SER A 71 -17.14 -1.69 0.55
CA SER A 71 -16.12 -0.65 0.46
C SER A 71 -14.98 -1.07 -0.47
N ALA A 72 -14.45 -2.28 -0.31
CA ALA A 72 -13.41 -2.86 -1.18
C ALA A 72 -13.85 -2.90 -2.65
N LEU A 73 -15.09 -3.31 -2.92
CA LEU A 73 -15.63 -3.35 -4.27
C LEU A 73 -15.78 -1.95 -4.90
N ARG A 74 -16.10 -0.94 -4.10
CA ARG A 74 -16.14 0.47 -4.57
C ARG A 74 -14.74 1.02 -4.87
N GLN A 75 -13.77 0.70 -4.03
CA GLN A 75 -12.37 1.11 -4.20
C GLN A 75 -11.64 0.31 -5.29
N GLY A 76 -12.17 -0.87 -5.65
CA GLY A 76 -11.53 -1.80 -6.57
C GLY A 76 -10.40 -2.64 -5.93
N TYR A 77 -10.23 -2.56 -4.61
CA TYR A 77 -9.26 -3.39 -3.88
C TYR A 77 -9.58 -3.49 -2.39
N VAL A 78 -8.95 -4.47 -1.73
CA VAL A 78 -8.85 -4.59 -0.27
C VAL A 78 -7.39 -4.79 0.12
N THR A 79 -6.97 -4.22 1.26
CA THR A 79 -5.65 -4.46 1.85
C THR A 79 -5.77 -5.54 2.91
N LEU A 80 -4.89 -6.54 2.86
CA LEU A 80 -4.74 -7.57 3.88
C LEU A 80 -3.68 -7.15 4.89
N PRO A 81 -3.66 -7.76 6.10
CA PRO A 81 -2.55 -7.64 7.03
C PRO A 81 -1.22 -7.92 6.31
N GLY A 82 -0.13 -7.28 6.76
CA GLY A 82 1.15 -7.35 6.04
C GLY A 82 1.24 -6.44 4.80
N GLY A 83 0.19 -5.62 4.52
CA GLY A 83 0.19 -4.66 3.41
C GLY A 83 -0.09 -5.25 2.04
N HIS A 84 -0.48 -6.51 1.97
CA HIS A 84 -0.82 -7.17 0.73
C HIS A 84 -2.11 -6.60 0.15
N ARG A 85 -2.17 -6.45 -1.16
CA ARG A 85 -3.32 -5.83 -1.82
C ARG A 85 -4.01 -6.80 -2.76
N VAL A 86 -5.32 -6.97 -2.57
CA VAL A 86 -6.19 -7.76 -3.44
C VAL A 86 -6.98 -6.82 -4.33
N GLY A 87 -6.53 -6.61 -5.55
CA GLY A 87 -7.24 -5.86 -6.59
C GLY A 87 -8.39 -6.67 -7.17
N VAL A 88 -9.51 -6.02 -7.42
CA VAL A 88 -10.76 -6.63 -7.90
C VAL A 88 -11.11 -6.10 -9.28
N CYS A 89 -11.52 -6.99 -10.19
CA CYS A 89 -11.99 -6.63 -11.51
C CYS A 89 -13.20 -7.49 -11.92
N GLY A 90 -14.10 -6.89 -12.68
CA GLY A 90 -15.32 -7.55 -13.13
C GLY A 90 -16.31 -6.62 -13.83
N SER A 91 -17.59 -6.98 -13.85
CA SER A 91 -18.64 -6.14 -14.42
C SER A 91 -19.08 -5.09 -13.42
N ALA A 92 -18.70 -3.84 -13.63
CA ALA A 92 -19.02 -2.73 -12.73
C ALA A 92 -20.51 -2.42 -12.70
N VAL A 93 -20.99 -1.93 -11.55
CA VAL A 93 -22.31 -1.32 -11.36
C VAL A 93 -22.12 0.16 -11.09
N THR A 94 -22.77 0.99 -11.89
CA THR A 94 -22.75 2.46 -11.72
C THR A 94 -24.14 2.96 -11.33
N ARG A 95 -24.17 3.97 -10.44
CA ARG A 95 -25.37 4.75 -10.11
C ARG A 95 -24.98 6.23 -10.11
N ASN A 96 -25.79 7.06 -10.77
CA ASN A 96 -25.53 8.50 -10.89
C ASN A 96 -24.13 8.88 -11.40
N GLY A 97 -23.57 8.04 -12.30
CA GLY A 97 -22.23 8.27 -12.86
C GLY A 97 -21.07 7.77 -11.97
N GLU A 98 -21.35 7.30 -10.77
CA GLU A 98 -20.34 6.76 -9.86
C GLU A 98 -20.38 5.23 -9.80
N MET A 99 -19.20 4.61 -9.73
CA MET A 99 -19.08 3.18 -9.55
C MET A 99 -19.45 2.81 -8.10
N THR A 100 -20.44 1.93 -7.94
CA THR A 100 -20.94 1.51 -6.63
C THR A 100 -20.48 0.09 -6.24
N GLY A 101 -19.85 -0.66 -7.16
CA GLY A 101 -19.37 -2.01 -6.94
C GLY A 101 -19.31 -2.84 -8.22
N PHE A 102 -19.34 -4.16 -8.08
CA PHE A 102 -19.35 -5.11 -9.20
C PHE A 102 -20.61 -5.97 -9.14
N ARG A 103 -21.20 -6.26 -10.31
CA ARG A 103 -22.25 -7.27 -10.46
C ARG A 103 -21.67 -8.66 -10.38
N THR A 104 -20.51 -8.86 -11.01
CA THR A 104 -19.75 -10.11 -10.98
C THR A 104 -18.28 -9.80 -10.90
N VAL A 105 -17.55 -10.56 -10.08
CA VAL A 105 -16.10 -10.51 -10.03
C VAL A 105 -15.56 -11.55 -11.01
N SER A 106 -14.76 -11.15 -11.96
CA SER A 106 -14.18 -12.03 -12.98
C SER A 106 -12.69 -12.30 -12.75
N SER A 107 -12.00 -11.41 -12.00
CA SER A 107 -10.61 -11.63 -11.67
C SER A 107 -10.17 -10.91 -10.41
N LEU A 108 -9.14 -11.46 -9.77
CA LEU A 108 -8.42 -10.86 -8.66
C LEU A 108 -6.92 -10.79 -9.00
N CYS A 109 -6.25 -9.73 -8.51
CA CYS A 109 -4.81 -9.58 -8.55
C CYS A 109 -4.30 -9.36 -7.12
N ILE A 110 -3.65 -10.39 -6.55
CA ILE A 110 -3.06 -10.31 -5.21
C ILE A 110 -1.61 -9.88 -5.37
N ARG A 111 -1.26 -8.69 -4.84
CA ARG A 111 0.10 -8.17 -4.80
C ARG A 111 0.74 -8.49 -3.46
N PHE A 112 1.92 -9.07 -3.51
CA PHE A 112 2.70 -9.45 -2.34
C PHE A 112 3.52 -8.24 -1.89
N ALA A 113 3.11 -7.61 -0.80
CA ALA A 113 3.90 -6.56 -0.19
C ALA A 113 5.10 -7.18 0.57
N ARG A 114 6.22 -6.46 0.58
CA ARG A 114 7.45 -6.87 1.28
C ARG A 114 7.99 -5.67 2.04
N ASP A 115 8.30 -5.88 3.31
CA ASP A 115 9.08 -4.91 4.08
C ASP A 115 10.57 -5.13 3.78
N ILE A 116 11.04 -4.46 2.73
CA ILE A 116 12.45 -4.48 2.36
C ILE A 116 13.18 -3.51 3.27
N ARG A 117 14.10 -4.02 4.10
CA ARG A 117 14.92 -3.21 4.98
C ARG A 117 16.21 -2.79 4.29
N LEU A 118 16.47 -1.50 4.28
CA LEU A 118 17.73 -0.89 3.86
C LEU A 118 18.55 -0.53 5.09
N ASP A 119 19.85 -0.34 4.92
CA ASP A 119 20.73 0.16 5.98
C ASP A 119 20.41 1.64 6.27
N GLU A 120 19.78 1.88 7.42
CA GLU A 120 19.33 3.19 7.86
C GLU A 120 20.47 4.11 8.29
N THR A 121 21.56 3.53 8.79
CA THR A 121 22.69 4.31 9.31
C THR A 121 23.38 5.10 8.21
N ALA A 122 23.37 4.58 6.99
CA ALA A 122 23.90 5.25 5.81
C ALA A 122 23.00 6.41 5.30
N LEU A 123 21.71 6.41 5.64
CA LEU A 123 20.74 7.41 5.16
C LEU A 123 20.70 8.65 6.05
N LEU A 124 20.81 8.47 7.36
CA LEU A 124 20.60 9.52 8.34
C LEU A 124 21.47 10.78 8.13
N PRO A 125 22.76 10.69 7.78
CA PRO A 125 23.58 11.88 7.53
C PRO A 125 23.08 12.78 6.38
N SER A 126 22.29 12.21 5.45
CA SER A 126 21.72 12.94 4.32
C SER A 126 20.36 13.56 4.62
N LEU A 127 19.75 13.24 5.77
CA LEU A 127 18.40 13.69 6.15
C LEU A 127 18.45 14.87 7.13
N THR A 128 19.17 15.93 6.76
CA THR A 128 19.28 17.17 7.56
C THR A 128 18.25 18.22 7.18
N GLU A 129 17.81 18.23 5.93
CA GLU A 129 16.87 19.16 5.33
C GLU A 129 15.75 18.43 4.61
N SER A 130 14.73 19.16 4.17
CA SER A 130 13.65 18.58 3.36
C SER A 130 14.22 17.84 2.15
N CYS A 131 13.71 16.63 1.88
CA CYS A 131 14.22 15.73 0.87
C CYS A 131 13.12 15.29 -0.09
N LEU A 132 13.39 15.35 -1.39
CA LEU A 132 12.53 14.81 -2.44
C LEU A 132 13.24 13.66 -3.16
N ILE A 133 12.65 12.47 -3.11
CA ILE A 133 13.13 11.25 -3.77
C ILE A 133 12.51 11.18 -5.16
N LEU A 134 13.34 11.27 -6.18
CA LEU A 134 12.91 11.21 -7.59
C LEU A 134 13.30 9.87 -8.24
N GLY A 135 12.46 9.38 -9.15
CA GLY A 135 12.79 8.19 -9.94
C GLY A 135 11.59 7.63 -10.70
N ALA A 136 11.88 6.71 -11.61
CA ALA A 136 10.87 6.03 -12.43
C ALA A 136 9.90 5.18 -11.57
N PRO A 137 8.70 4.84 -12.09
CA PRO A 137 7.84 3.85 -11.47
C PRO A 137 8.58 2.54 -11.21
N GLY A 138 8.41 1.95 -10.01
CA GLY A 138 9.07 0.68 -9.65
C GLY A 138 10.57 0.79 -9.28
N ALA A 139 11.17 2.00 -9.28
CA ALA A 139 12.58 2.20 -8.93
C ALA A 139 12.90 2.07 -7.42
N GLY A 140 11.91 1.71 -6.59
CA GLY A 140 12.12 1.52 -5.14
C GLY A 140 11.96 2.78 -4.30
N LYS A 141 11.39 3.88 -4.83
CA LYS A 141 11.19 5.15 -4.09
C LYS A 141 10.45 4.97 -2.76
N THR A 142 9.32 4.26 -2.76
CA THR A 142 8.54 3.99 -1.54
C THR A 142 9.33 3.16 -0.52
N THR A 143 10.16 2.23 -0.99
CA THR A 143 11.06 1.44 -0.13
C THR A 143 12.12 2.33 0.53
N LEU A 144 12.73 3.23 -0.24
CA LEU A 144 13.69 4.20 0.28
C LEU A 144 13.02 5.20 1.23
N LEU A 145 11.80 5.68 0.88
CA LEU A 145 10.99 6.56 1.74
C LEU A 145 10.76 5.93 3.11
N ARG A 146 10.33 4.65 3.16
CA ARG A 146 10.14 3.91 4.42
C ARG A 146 11.41 3.82 5.25
N ALA A 147 12.53 3.52 4.60
CA ALA A 147 13.82 3.46 5.28
C ALA A 147 14.23 4.82 5.87
N CYS A 148 14.02 5.92 5.14
CA CYS A 148 14.27 7.28 5.63
C CYS A 148 13.35 7.65 6.80
N ILE A 149 12.05 7.33 6.73
CA ILE A 149 11.10 7.54 7.83
C ILE A 149 11.58 6.81 9.08
N ARG A 150 11.94 5.52 8.96
CA ARG A 150 12.42 4.71 10.07
C ARG A 150 13.74 5.24 10.64
N ALA A 151 14.68 5.67 9.80
CA ALA A 151 15.93 6.28 10.24
C ALA A 151 15.68 7.54 11.08
N LEU A 152 14.84 8.46 10.60
CA LEU A 152 14.46 9.67 11.32
C LEU A 152 13.75 9.36 12.64
N SER A 153 12.78 8.45 12.61
CA SER A 153 12.03 8.03 13.79
C SER A 153 12.94 7.40 14.86
N ASN A 154 13.86 6.52 14.45
CA ASN A 154 14.83 5.90 15.35
C ASN A 154 15.85 6.89 15.91
N SER A 155 16.12 8.01 15.23
CA SER A 155 16.97 9.09 15.74
C SER A 155 16.27 10.02 16.72
N GLY A 156 14.97 9.82 16.97
CA GLY A 156 14.16 10.61 17.90
C GLY A 156 13.37 11.75 17.25
N GLU A 157 13.36 11.87 15.93
CA GLU A 157 12.53 12.82 15.21
C GLU A 157 11.05 12.40 15.24
N ARG A 158 10.14 13.35 15.41
CA ARG A 158 8.69 13.10 15.30
C ARG A 158 8.27 13.15 13.85
N VAL A 159 8.00 11.98 13.27
CA VAL A 159 7.65 11.82 11.85
C VAL A 159 6.16 11.59 11.71
N CYS A 160 5.47 12.44 10.96
CA CYS A 160 4.09 12.17 10.55
C CYS A 160 4.04 11.72 9.10
N VAL A 161 3.29 10.66 8.82
CA VAL A 161 3.16 10.06 7.49
C VAL A 161 1.74 10.25 6.96
N CYS A 162 1.60 10.91 5.82
CA CYS A 162 0.35 10.97 5.07
C CYS A 162 0.34 9.87 4.00
N ASP A 163 -0.31 8.76 4.31
CA ASP A 163 -0.34 7.53 3.49
C ASP A 163 -1.72 7.34 2.85
N ASP A 164 -2.03 8.09 1.81
CA ASP A 164 -3.33 8.08 1.14
C ASP A 164 -3.67 6.74 0.47
N ARG A 165 -2.66 5.96 0.09
CA ARG A 165 -2.83 4.66 -0.59
C ARG A 165 -2.56 3.45 0.29
N GLY A 166 -2.07 3.63 1.52
CA GLY A 166 -1.67 2.54 2.40
C GLY A 166 -0.41 1.80 1.94
N GLU A 167 0.42 2.43 1.10
CA GLU A 167 1.62 1.80 0.52
C GLU A 167 2.87 2.01 1.39
N ILE A 168 2.88 3.03 2.26
CA ILE A 168 4.00 3.31 3.17
C ILE A 168 3.89 2.44 4.42
N SER A 169 2.74 2.46 5.07
CA SER A 169 2.52 1.87 6.39
C SER A 169 1.84 0.52 6.36
N ALA A 170 1.08 0.23 5.31
CA ALA A 170 0.18 -0.92 5.27
C ALA A 170 -0.75 -0.98 6.49
N MET A 171 -1.35 0.17 6.84
CA MET A 171 -2.17 0.34 8.02
C MET A 171 -3.37 -0.63 8.04
N THR A 172 -3.58 -1.27 9.17
CA THR A 172 -4.76 -2.06 9.51
C THR A 172 -5.36 -1.56 10.82
N ASP A 173 -6.45 -2.17 11.28
CA ASP A 173 -7.03 -1.88 12.60
C ASP A 173 -6.06 -2.18 13.77
N GLU A 174 -5.03 -3.00 13.54
CA GLU A 174 -3.97 -3.35 14.50
C GLU A 174 -2.78 -2.38 14.44
N GLY A 175 -2.80 -1.39 13.53
CA GLY A 175 -1.73 -0.41 13.33
C GLY A 175 -0.93 -0.63 12.06
N ALA A 176 0.20 0.07 11.94
CA ALA A 176 1.11 -0.04 10.81
C ALA A 176 1.77 -1.42 10.78
N GLN A 177 1.71 -2.09 9.63
CA GLN A 177 2.26 -3.44 9.46
C GLN A 177 3.73 -3.40 9.01
N PHE A 178 4.18 -2.29 8.44
CA PHE A 178 5.58 -2.04 8.17
C PHE A 178 6.19 -1.26 9.33
N ASP A 179 7.42 -1.61 9.68
CA ASP A 179 8.18 -0.92 10.70
C ASP A 179 8.64 0.46 10.20
N LEU A 180 8.03 1.50 10.74
CA LEU A 180 8.34 2.91 10.44
C LEU A 180 9.08 3.62 11.59
N GLY A 181 9.42 2.87 12.64
CA GLY A 181 10.08 3.37 13.85
C GLY A 181 9.12 3.91 14.92
N PRO A 182 9.62 4.09 16.17
CA PRO A 182 8.78 4.33 17.37
C PRO A 182 8.21 5.75 17.49
N GLN A 183 8.71 6.70 16.72
CA GLN A 183 8.29 8.12 16.74
C GLN A 183 7.50 8.52 15.48
N THR A 184 6.79 7.54 14.89
CA THR A 184 6.05 7.74 13.63
C THR A 184 4.54 7.63 13.84
N ASP A 185 3.82 8.69 13.49
CA ASP A 185 2.36 8.73 13.44
C ASP A 185 1.88 8.64 11.98
N VAL A 186 0.84 7.85 11.71
CA VAL A 186 0.36 7.59 10.35
C VAL A 186 -1.10 8.00 10.19
N LEU A 187 -1.39 8.77 9.16
CA LEU A 187 -2.73 9.11 8.71
C LEU A 187 -3.00 8.44 7.36
N THR A 188 -4.07 7.64 7.29
CA THR A 188 -4.53 6.99 6.06
C THR A 188 -5.93 7.48 5.64
N GLY A 189 -6.30 7.25 4.39
CA GLY A 189 -7.66 7.50 3.89
C GLY A 189 -8.03 8.97 3.66
N ALA A 190 -7.10 9.91 3.84
CA ALA A 190 -7.27 11.32 3.53
C ALA A 190 -6.54 11.69 2.21
N PHE A 191 -7.01 12.72 1.51
CA PHE A 191 -6.23 13.32 0.42
C PHE A 191 -4.93 13.92 0.98
N LYS A 192 -3.82 13.78 0.23
CA LYS A 192 -2.48 14.21 0.70
C LYS A 192 -2.44 15.64 1.22
N SER A 193 -2.94 16.60 0.45
CA SER A 193 -2.94 18.02 0.85
C SER A 193 -3.68 18.27 2.16
N GLU A 194 -4.85 17.64 2.34
CA GLU A 194 -5.66 17.75 3.55
C GLU A 194 -5.01 17.03 4.72
N GLY A 195 -4.53 15.79 4.47
CA GLY A 195 -3.87 14.96 5.47
C GLY A 195 -2.60 15.58 6.01
N MET A 196 -1.72 16.09 5.16
CA MET A 196 -0.51 16.79 5.57
C MET A 196 -0.82 18.04 6.43
N THR A 197 -1.83 18.82 6.02
CA THR A 197 -2.26 20.00 6.77
C THR A 197 -2.86 19.64 8.13
N LEU A 198 -3.61 18.53 8.21
CA LEU A 198 -4.16 18.02 9.46
C LEU A 198 -3.05 17.58 10.40
N LEU A 199 -2.10 16.78 9.91
CA LEU A 199 -0.96 16.30 10.69
C LEU A 199 -0.11 17.45 11.25
N LEU A 200 0.14 18.49 10.44
CA LEU A 200 0.85 19.70 10.88
C LEU A 200 0.19 20.34 12.10
N ARG A 201 -1.14 20.46 12.09
CA ARG A 201 -1.89 21.14 13.15
C ARG A 201 -2.10 20.28 14.40
N ALA A 202 -2.24 18.96 14.21
CA ALA A 202 -2.67 18.06 15.28
C ALA A 202 -1.51 17.39 16.02
N MET A 203 -0.38 17.10 15.33
CA MET A 203 0.63 16.18 15.83
C MET A 203 1.97 16.81 16.17
N SER A 204 2.17 18.11 15.89
CA SER A 204 3.43 18.84 16.13
C SER A 204 4.67 18.11 15.59
N PRO A 205 4.68 17.69 14.31
CA PRO A 205 5.77 16.94 13.72
C PRO A 205 7.03 17.78 13.57
N THR A 206 8.20 17.14 13.51
CA THR A 206 9.45 17.71 12.99
C THR A 206 9.64 17.39 11.52
N TRP A 207 9.00 16.30 11.06
CA TRP A 207 8.97 15.85 9.68
C TRP A 207 7.57 15.42 9.25
N ILE A 208 7.19 15.75 8.02
CA ILE A 208 6.02 15.16 7.37
C ILE A 208 6.47 14.41 6.12
N ALA A 209 6.07 13.14 6.01
CA ALA A 209 6.37 12.29 4.88
C ALA A 209 5.11 11.98 4.04
N ALA A 210 5.26 11.97 2.70
CA ALA A 210 4.20 11.60 1.76
C ALA A 210 4.79 10.96 0.50
N ASP A 211 4.11 9.93 -0.03
CA ASP A 211 4.51 9.25 -1.25
C ASP A 211 3.79 9.83 -2.48
N GLU A 212 4.44 9.80 -3.65
CA GLU A 212 3.88 10.18 -4.96
C GLU A 212 3.18 11.54 -5.01
N ILE A 213 3.94 12.63 -4.84
CA ILE A 213 3.42 13.98 -5.04
C ILE A 213 3.08 14.19 -6.52
N THR A 214 1.81 14.50 -6.82
CA THR A 214 1.33 14.60 -8.19
C THR A 214 0.42 15.81 -8.45
N ALA A 215 -0.31 16.27 -7.45
CA ALA A 215 -1.29 17.33 -7.61
C ALA A 215 -0.72 18.70 -7.19
N ARG A 216 -1.15 19.77 -7.85
CA ARG A 216 -0.75 21.15 -7.49
C ARG A 216 -1.10 21.48 -6.03
N ARG A 217 -2.25 21.04 -5.55
CA ARG A 217 -2.68 21.21 -4.16
C ARG A 217 -1.74 20.55 -3.14
N ASP A 218 -1.06 19.46 -3.53
CA ASP A 218 -0.08 18.81 -2.66
C ASP A 218 1.15 19.72 -2.50
N LEU A 219 1.60 20.38 -3.58
CA LEU A 219 2.70 21.34 -3.54
C LEU A 219 2.35 22.56 -2.69
N GLU A 220 1.13 23.09 -2.80
CA GLU A 220 0.64 24.21 -1.99
C GLU A 220 0.63 23.86 -0.49
N ALA A 221 0.23 22.64 -0.13
CA ALA A 221 0.29 22.15 1.25
C ALA A 221 1.74 22.00 1.75
N MET A 222 2.64 21.45 0.91
CA MET A 222 4.07 21.32 1.24
C MET A 222 4.73 22.68 1.48
N GLU A 223 4.39 23.69 0.68
CA GLU A 223 4.89 25.04 0.84
C GLU A 223 4.45 25.64 2.18
N GLN A 224 3.18 25.50 2.55
CA GLN A 224 2.67 25.94 3.85
C GLN A 224 3.39 25.26 5.02
N ILE A 225 3.64 23.95 4.93
CA ILE A 225 4.35 23.17 5.94
C ILE A 225 5.79 23.67 6.11
N SER A 226 6.46 23.94 5.00
CA SER A 226 7.83 24.48 4.99
C SER A 226 7.91 25.84 5.68
N TYR A 227 6.94 26.73 5.47
CA TYR A 227 6.87 28.02 6.18
C TYR A 227 6.66 27.88 7.70
N CYS A 228 6.12 26.75 8.15
CA CYS A 228 5.99 26.44 9.57
C CYS A 228 7.26 25.83 10.19
N GLY A 229 8.35 25.70 9.43
CA GLY A 229 9.62 25.14 9.89
C GLY A 229 9.63 23.63 10.04
N VAL A 230 8.62 22.91 9.49
CA VAL A 230 8.57 21.45 9.46
C VAL A 230 9.23 20.95 8.18
N ARG A 231 10.12 19.94 8.31
CA ARG A 231 10.81 19.34 7.17
C ARG A 231 9.93 18.35 6.45
N LEU A 232 10.14 18.23 5.15
CA LEU A 232 9.37 17.38 4.26
C LEU A 232 10.21 16.24 3.72
N LEU A 233 9.63 15.05 3.68
CA LEU A 233 10.20 13.89 3.02
C LEU A 233 9.18 13.34 2.03
N ALA A 234 9.44 13.46 0.74
CA ALA A 234 8.44 13.13 -0.27
C ALA A 234 9.05 12.34 -1.44
N THR A 235 8.18 11.68 -2.21
CA THR A 235 8.59 11.08 -3.48
C THR A 235 7.82 11.68 -4.64
N ALA A 236 8.43 11.68 -5.82
CA ALA A 236 7.74 12.02 -7.07
C ALA A 236 8.28 11.19 -8.23
N HIS A 237 7.46 11.06 -9.27
CA HIS A 237 7.91 10.47 -10.52
C HIS A 237 8.72 11.49 -11.31
N ALA A 238 9.93 11.10 -11.74
CA ALA A 238 10.68 11.78 -12.75
C ALA A 238 10.82 10.87 -13.96
N LYS A 239 10.64 11.45 -15.16
CA LYS A 239 11.15 10.86 -16.39
C LYS A 239 12.56 11.42 -16.58
N ASP A 240 13.48 10.56 -17.06
CA ASP A 240 14.83 10.95 -17.45
C ASP A 240 14.81 12.14 -18.41
#